data_62ba94b5a54cabcec74d685ab42295f8
#
_entry.id   62ba94b5a54cabcec74d685ab42295f8
#
_cell.length_a   1.000
_cell.length_b   1.000
_cell.length_c   1.000
_cell.angle_alpha   90.00
_cell.angle_beta   90.00
_cell.angle_gamma   90.00
#
_symmetry.space_group_name_H-M   'P 1'
#
loop_
_entity.id
_entity.type
_entity.pdbx_description
1 polymer ?
#
loop_
_entity_poly.entity_id
_entity_poly.type
_entity_poly.pdbx_seq_one_letter_code
_entity_poly.pdbx_strand_id
1 'polypeptide(L)'
;MWKKIKKTVSVLILANILFIIWGIFFNPPITITQIGGLLEYGKLKRDYVSYDEMGSQVKKAVIAAEDQKFFQHNGFDYQAIQKAYKNNEKGKKLKGGSTISQQTAKNVFLWQGRSWIRKGLEAVYTFIIELVWSKDIILERYLNSIEMGRGVFGVEAASEYYFGKHSKDLTKSEAAWIAAILPNPSKYDPNNPSKYLRSRHNWILRQMNNVSLK
;
A
#
# COMPACT_ATOMS: atom_id res chain seq x y z
N MET A 1 -39.81 7.97 -7.30
CA MET A 1 -38.76 7.45 -6.41
C MET A 1 -37.68 6.69 -7.19
N TRP A 2 -37.99 5.65 -7.96
CA TRP A 2 -37.04 4.81 -8.71
C TRP A 2 -36.16 5.57 -9.73
N LYS A 3 -36.72 6.54 -10.49
CA LYS A 3 -35.94 7.40 -11.41
C LYS A 3 -34.91 8.27 -10.69
N LYS A 4 -35.22 8.80 -9.51
CA LYS A 4 -34.26 9.59 -8.69
C LYS A 4 -33.12 8.68 -8.19
N ILE A 5 -33.44 7.49 -7.69
CA ILE A 5 -32.43 6.52 -7.22
C ILE A 5 -31.49 6.15 -8.37
N LYS A 6 -31.99 5.79 -9.54
CA LYS A 6 -31.19 5.48 -10.73
C LYS A 6 -30.26 6.64 -11.09
N LYS A 7 -30.79 7.87 -11.13
CA LYS A 7 -29.99 9.08 -11.43
C LYS A 7 -28.86 9.27 -10.40
N THR A 8 -29.16 9.14 -9.11
CA THR A 8 -28.16 9.26 -8.04
C THR A 8 -27.06 8.20 -8.17
N VAL A 9 -27.45 6.95 -8.40
CA VAL A 9 -26.49 5.85 -8.60
C VAL A 9 -25.60 6.09 -9.82
N SER A 10 -26.19 6.53 -10.95
CA SER A 10 -25.42 6.86 -12.15
C SER A 10 -24.42 8.00 -11.93
N VAL A 11 -24.81 9.04 -11.19
CA VAL A 11 -23.92 10.15 -10.85
C VAL A 11 -22.75 9.67 -9.95
N LEU A 12 -23.02 8.82 -8.96
CA LEU A 12 -21.98 8.25 -8.08
C LEU A 12 -21.00 7.38 -8.85
N ILE A 13 -21.50 6.54 -9.79
CA ILE A 13 -20.65 5.72 -10.66
C ILE A 13 -19.76 6.62 -11.53
N LEU A 14 -20.35 7.65 -12.18
CA LEU A 14 -19.59 8.57 -13.00
C LEU A 14 -18.52 9.33 -12.20
N ALA A 15 -18.86 9.83 -11.02
CA ALA A 15 -17.92 10.51 -10.13
C ALA A 15 -16.76 9.58 -9.73
N ASN A 16 -17.06 8.31 -9.48
CA ASN A 16 -16.04 7.30 -9.16
C ASN A 16 -15.11 7.02 -10.34
N ILE A 17 -15.65 6.89 -11.56
CA ILE A 17 -14.86 6.73 -12.78
C ILE A 17 -13.94 7.96 -12.99
N LEU A 18 -14.49 9.16 -12.85
CA LEU A 18 -13.71 10.39 -12.97
C LEU A 18 -12.60 10.47 -11.92
N PHE A 19 -12.86 10.03 -10.69
CA PHE A 19 -11.86 9.97 -9.63
C PHE A 19 -10.73 8.98 -9.94
N ILE A 20 -11.04 7.82 -10.53
CA ILE A 20 -10.02 6.85 -10.98
C ILE A 20 -9.17 7.44 -12.10
N ILE A 21 -9.78 8.09 -13.10
CA ILE A 21 -9.05 8.75 -14.18
C ILE A 21 -8.18 9.90 -13.65
N TRP A 22 -8.74 10.72 -12.75
CA TRP A 22 -7.99 11.79 -12.09
C TRP A 22 -6.77 11.24 -11.32
N GLY A 23 -6.91 10.08 -10.71
CA GLY A 23 -5.84 9.35 -10.01
C GLY A 23 -4.66 8.91 -10.91
N ILE A 24 -4.79 8.99 -12.25
CA ILE A 24 -3.64 8.80 -13.17
C ILE A 24 -2.63 9.95 -13.00
N PHE A 25 -3.12 11.17 -12.83
CA PHE A 25 -2.31 12.39 -12.86
C PHE A 25 -1.96 12.90 -11.45
N PHE A 26 -2.82 12.66 -10.47
CA PHE A 26 -2.72 13.27 -9.16
C PHE A 26 -2.85 12.24 -8.03
N ASN A 27 -2.14 12.49 -6.94
CA ASN A 27 -2.38 11.78 -5.69
C ASN A 27 -3.72 12.22 -5.09
N PRO A 28 -4.48 11.30 -4.45
CA PRO A 28 -5.74 11.67 -3.80
C PRO A 28 -5.48 12.71 -2.70
N PRO A 29 -6.26 13.82 -2.67
CA PRO A 29 -6.06 14.88 -1.68
C PRO A 29 -6.17 14.38 -0.25
N ILE A 30 -7.03 13.39 -0.01
CA ILE A 30 -7.14 12.62 1.23
C ILE A 30 -7.82 11.29 0.93
N THR A 31 -7.49 10.24 1.68
CA THR A 31 -8.13 8.93 1.56
C THR A 31 -8.98 8.62 2.80
N ILE A 32 -9.96 7.72 2.66
CA ILE A 32 -10.78 7.26 3.80
C ILE A 32 -9.89 6.68 4.91
N THR A 33 -8.82 5.98 4.54
CA THR A 33 -7.84 5.43 5.49
C THR A 33 -7.14 6.54 6.27
N GLN A 34 -6.75 7.63 5.61
CA GLN A 34 -6.11 8.78 6.25
C GLN A 34 -7.08 9.53 7.18
N ILE A 35 -8.33 9.68 6.77
CA ILE A 35 -9.38 10.25 7.65
C ILE A 35 -9.55 9.37 8.90
N GLY A 36 -9.62 8.04 8.72
CA GLY A 36 -9.70 7.11 9.83
C GLY A 36 -8.52 7.26 10.80
N GLY A 37 -7.29 7.34 10.28
CA GLY A 37 -6.09 7.57 11.10
C GLY A 37 -6.11 8.92 11.82
N LEU A 38 -6.59 9.99 11.16
CA LEU A 38 -6.75 11.29 11.81
C LEU A 38 -7.72 11.22 13.00
N LEU A 39 -8.85 10.53 12.84
CA LEU A 39 -9.85 10.37 13.90
C LEU A 39 -9.32 9.47 15.05
N GLU A 40 -8.55 8.44 14.73
CA GLU A 40 -8.01 7.50 15.72
C GLU A 40 -6.85 8.09 16.53
N TYR A 41 -5.92 8.82 15.86
CA TYR A 41 -4.68 9.29 16.49
C TYR A 41 -4.65 10.78 16.78
N GLY A 42 -5.66 11.55 16.35
CA GLY A 42 -5.71 13.01 16.51
C GLY A 42 -4.64 13.76 15.71
N LYS A 43 -3.95 13.08 14.79
CA LYS A 43 -2.88 13.65 13.96
C LYS A 43 -2.84 13.00 12.58
N LEU A 44 -2.43 13.77 11.60
CA LEU A 44 -2.21 13.31 10.23
C LEU A 44 -0.92 13.95 9.70
N LYS A 45 0.16 13.16 9.65
CA LYS A 45 1.39 13.52 8.96
C LYS A 45 1.38 12.82 7.61
N ARG A 46 1.48 13.60 6.55
CA ARG A 46 1.59 13.09 5.18
C ARG A 46 2.34 14.10 4.33
N ASP A 47 3.13 13.60 3.44
CA ASP A 47 3.78 14.39 2.39
C ASP A 47 3.81 13.54 1.13
N TYR A 48 3.43 14.14 -0.02
CA TYR A 48 3.31 13.43 -1.28
C TYR A 48 4.47 13.79 -2.19
N VAL A 49 5.13 12.76 -2.69
CA VAL A 49 6.22 12.89 -3.65
C VAL A 49 5.89 12.08 -4.91
N SER A 50 6.36 12.54 -6.05
CA SER A 50 6.21 11.81 -7.32
C SER A 50 7.05 10.53 -7.31
N TYR A 51 6.71 9.60 -8.22
CA TYR A 51 7.47 8.35 -8.35
C TYR A 51 8.97 8.57 -8.54
N ASP A 52 9.36 9.56 -9.32
CA ASP A 52 10.77 9.85 -9.61
C ASP A 52 11.51 10.46 -8.41
N GLU A 53 10.81 11.20 -7.58
CA GLU A 53 11.34 11.76 -6.33
C GLU A 53 11.46 10.72 -5.21
N MET A 54 10.77 9.59 -5.30
CA MET A 54 10.94 8.48 -4.36
C MET A 54 12.26 7.76 -4.64
N GLY A 55 13.06 7.55 -3.63
CA GLY A 55 14.32 6.80 -3.73
C GLY A 55 14.12 5.37 -4.24
N SER A 56 15.06 4.90 -5.07
CA SER A 56 15.02 3.52 -5.59
C SER A 56 15.08 2.47 -4.47
N GLN A 57 15.75 2.76 -3.36
CA GLN A 57 15.89 1.85 -2.24
C GLN A 57 14.55 1.55 -1.56
N VAL A 58 13.71 2.56 -1.33
CA VAL A 58 12.43 2.36 -0.68
C VAL A 58 11.44 1.63 -1.60
N LYS A 59 11.44 1.93 -2.90
CA LYS A 59 10.66 1.18 -3.90
C LYS A 59 11.03 -0.30 -3.89
N LYS A 60 12.33 -0.63 -3.96
CA LYS A 60 12.82 -2.02 -3.89
C LYS A 60 12.49 -2.70 -2.56
N ALA A 61 12.63 -2.00 -1.43
CA ALA A 61 12.35 -2.56 -0.12
C ALA A 61 10.88 -2.95 0.04
N VAL A 62 9.98 -2.07 -0.40
CA VAL A 62 8.54 -2.31 -0.31
C VAL A 62 8.10 -3.45 -1.24
N ILE A 63 8.56 -3.46 -2.49
CA ILE A 63 8.30 -4.57 -3.42
C ILE A 63 8.85 -5.89 -2.86
N ALA A 64 10.07 -5.89 -2.34
CA ALA A 64 10.68 -7.08 -1.72
C ALA A 64 9.89 -7.60 -0.52
N ALA A 65 9.29 -6.69 0.26
CA ALA A 65 8.56 -7.02 1.48
C ALA A 65 7.14 -7.51 1.25
N GLU A 66 6.44 -6.92 0.29
CA GLU A 66 5.00 -7.05 0.10
C GLU A 66 4.61 -7.83 -1.15
N ASP A 67 5.38 -7.68 -2.27
CA ASP A 67 4.95 -8.22 -3.55
C ASP A 67 6.13 -8.36 -4.52
N GLN A 68 6.94 -9.40 -4.35
CA GLN A 68 8.17 -9.59 -5.15
C GLN A 68 7.93 -9.74 -6.66
N LYS A 69 6.70 -10.09 -7.05
CA LYS A 69 6.28 -10.27 -8.45
C LYS A 69 5.42 -9.11 -8.97
N PHE A 70 5.45 -7.97 -8.31
CA PHE A 70 4.60 -6.82 -8.62
C PHE A 70 4.53 -6.46 -10.10
N PHE A 71 5.68 -6.46 -10.79
CA PHE A 71 5.75 -6.16 -12.23
C PHE A 71 5.41 -7.35 -13.14
N GLN A 72 5.12 -8.54 -12.59
CA GLN A 72 4.93 -9.78 -13.34
C GLN A 72 3.47 -10.25 -13.38
N HIS A 73 2.56 -9.62 -12.61
CA HIS A 73 1.14 -9.96 -12.56
C HIS A 73 0.26 -8.73 -12.77
N ASN A 74 -1.01 -8.96 -13.10
CA ASN A 74 -2.03 -7.92 -13.30
C ASN A 74 -2.97 -7.87 -12.09
N GLY A 75 -2.46 -7.38 -10.96
CA GLY A 75 -3.23 -7.15 -9.73
C GLY A 75 -3.35 -8.33 -8.79
N PHE A 76 -3.25 -9.56 -9.28
CA PHE A 76 -3.43 -10.77 -8.47
C PHE A 76 -2.28 -11.76 -8.69
N ASP A 77 -1.53 -12.09 -7.64
CA ASP A 77 -0.57 -13.19 -7.66
C ASP A 77 -1.28 -14.50 -7.31
N TYR A 78 -1.79 -15.20 -8.34
CA TYR A 78 -2.48 -16.48 -8.18
C TYR A 78 -1.59 -17.56 -7.53
N GLN A 79 -0.28 -17.52 -7.78
CA GLN A 79 0.66 -18.49 -7.18
C GLN A 79 0.82 -18.23 -5.67
N ALA A 80 0.92 -16.97 -5.28
CA ALA A 80 0.96 -16.58 -3.86
C ALA A 80 -0.35 -16.93 -3.15
N ILE A 81 -1.51 -16.68 -3.79
CA ILE A 81 -2.84 -17.05 -3.26
C ILE A 81 -2.94 -18.56 -3.06
N GLN A 82 -2.56 -19.36 -4.05
CA GLN A 82 -2.61 -20.83 -3.95
C GLN A 82 -1.66 -21.35 -2.86
N LYS A 83 -0.47 -20.76 -2.74
CA LYS A 83 0.50 -21.12 -1.69
C LYS A 83 -0.02 -20.74 -0.30
N ALA A 84 -0.66 -19.58 -0.17
CA ALA A 84 -1.28 -19.14 1.09
C ALA A 84 -2.41 -20.11 1.49
N TYR A 85 -3.28 -20.49 0.56
CA TYR A 85 -4.35 -21.47 0.77
C TYR A 85 -3.81 -22.81 1.29
N LYS A 86 -2.83 -23.42 0.59
CA LYS A 86 -2.21 -24.69 0.99
C LYS A 86 -1.50 -24.63 2.36
N ASN A 87 -0.96 -23.46 2.73
CA ASN A 87 -0.34 -23.28 4.04
C ASN A 87 -1.39 -23.17 5.16
N ASN A 88 -2.55 -22.56 4.88
CA ASN A 88 -3.66 -22.46 5.82
C ASN A 88 -4.28 -23.81 6.13
N GLU A 89 -4.46 -24.67 5.12
CA GLU A 89 -4.92 -26.05 5.32
C GLU A 89 -3.99 -26.86 6.23
N LYS A 90 -2.70 -26.54 6.24
CA LYS A 90 -1.69 -27.18 7.09
C LYS A 90 -1.53 -26.53 8.48
N GLY A 91 -2.45 -25.66 8.88
CA GLY A 91 -2.41 -24.97 10.18
C GLY A 91 -1.21 -24.01 10.34
N LYS A 92 -0.51 -23.68 9.27
CA LYS A 92 0.60 -22.72 9.31
C LYS A 92 0.08 -21.29 9.34
N LYS A 93 0.79 -20.43 10.07
CA LYS A 93 0.45 -19.01 10.23
C LYS A 93 0.12 -18.38 8.88
N LEU A 94 -1.08 -17.78 8.75
CA LEU A 94 -1.53 -17.03 7.57
C LEU A 94 -0.46 -16.03 7.14
N LYS A 95 0.18 -16.26 5.99
CA LYS A 95 0.96 -15.22 5.32
C LYS A 95 -0.01 -14.42 4.45
N GLY A 96 0.06 -13.10 4.50
CA GLY A 96 -0.72 -12.23 3.64
C GLY A 96 -0.45 -12.54 2.17
N GLY A 97 -1.49 -12.75 1.39
CA GLY A 97 -1.42 -12.98 -0.05
C GLY A 97 -1.96 -11.79 -0.85
N SER A 98 -2.09 -10.61 -0.23
CA SER A 98 -2.54 -9.41 -0.94
C SER A 98 -1.36 -8.73 -1.62
N THR A 99 -1.53 -8.38 -2.89
CA THR A 99 -0.56 -7.67 -3.71
C THR A 99 -0.53 -6.18 -3.38
N ILE A 100 0.50 -5.47 -3.85
CA ILE A 100 0.57 -4.00 -3.77
C ILE A 100 -0.66 -3.36 -4.42
N SER A 101 -1.11 -3.85 -5.58
CA SER A 101 -2.30 -3.34 -6.28
C SER A 101 -3.57 -3.49 -5.44
N GLN A 102 -3.76 -4.63 -4.77
CA GLN A 102 -4.89 -4.84 -3.86
C GLN A 102 -4.82 -3.93 -2.63
N GLN A 103 -3.63 -3.72 -2.09
CA GLN A 103 -3.42 -2.79 -0.98
C GLN A 103 -3.65 -1.34 -1.42
N THR A 104 -3.24 -0.94 -2.64
CA THR A 104 -3.53 0.37 -3.22
C THR A 104 -5.03 0.59 -3.36
N ALA A 105 -5.73 -0.36 -3.98
CA ALA A 105 -7.19 -0.31 -4.12
C ALA A 105 -7.89 -0.13 -2.77
N LYS A 106 -7.47 -0.87 -1.75
CA LYS A 106 -7.99 -0.73 -0.39
C LYS A 106 -7.72 0.66 0.20
N ASN A 107 -6.48 1.12 0.16
CA ASN A 107 -6.08 2.34 0.89
C ASN A 107 -6.56 3.62 0.22
N VAL A 108 -6.71 3.62 -1.11
CA VAL A 108 -7.15 4.79 -1.88
C VAL A 108 -8.68 4.91 -1.91
N PHE A 109 -9.39 3.79 -2.13
CA PHE A 109 -10.84 3.84 -2.44
C PHE A 109 -11.74 3.30 -1.35
N LEU A 110 -11.21 2.54 -0.37
CA LEU A 110 -12.03 1.80 0.59
C LEU A 110 -11.67 2.16 2.04
N TRP A 111 -12.48 1.66 2.96
CA TRP A 111 -12.28 1.81 4.40
C TRP A 111 -11.49 0.66 5.01
N GLN A 112 -10.95 0.87 6.21
CA GLN A 112 -10.31 -0.18 6.99
C GLN A 112 -11.36 -1.09 7.62
N GLY A 113 -10.97 -2.33 7.93
CA GLY A 113 -11.85 -3.33 8.53
C GLY A 113 -11.88 -4.64 7.74
N ARG A 114 -12.55 -5.64 8.31
CA ARG A 114 -12.67 -6.98 7.73
C ARG A 114 -14.11 -7.26 7.36
N SER A 115 -14.45 -7.22 6.09
CA SER A 115 -15.75 -7.71 5.58
C SER A 115 -15.57 -8.31 4.18
N TRP A 116 -16.41 -9.28 3.85
CA TRP A 116 -16.41 -9.89 2.53
C TRP A 116 -16.83 -8.91 1.42
N ILE A 117 -17.77 -8.01 1.74
CA ILE A 117 -18.20 -6.95 0.81
C ILE A 117 -17.03 -6.05 0.46
N ARG A 118 -16.30 -5.54 1.48
CA ARG A 118 -15.11 -4.73 1.24
C ARG A 118 -14.06 -5.49 0.43
N LYS A 119 -13.85 -6.80 0.70
CA LYS A 119 -12.89 -7.62 -0.05
C LYS A 119 -13.31 -7.82 -1.51
N GLY A 120 -14.61 -7.95 -1.77
CA GLY A 120 -15.15 -7.96 -3.12
C GLY A 120 -14.92 -6.66 -3.86
N LEU A 121 -15.18 -5.51 -3.22
CA LEU A 121 -14.91 -4.19 -3.78
C LEU A 121 -13.41 -3.97 -4.01
N GLU A 122 -12.55 -4.42 -3.10
CA GLU A 122 -11.10 -4.38 -3.28
C GLU A 122 -10.66 -5.09 -4.56
N ALA A 123 -11.23 -6.28 -4.82
CA ALA A 123 -10.92 -7.01 -6.05
C ALA A 123 -11.39 -6.27 -7.31
N VAL A 124 -12.58 -5.65 -7.27
CA VAL A 124 -13.10 -4.84 -8.39
C VAL A 124 -12.19 -3.64 -8.65
N TYR A 125 -11.85 -2.86 -7.61
CA TYR A 125 -10.95 -1.71 -7.78
C TYR A 125 -9.56 -2.14 -8.21
N THR A 126 -9.03 -3.25 -7.71
CA THR A 126 -7.75 -3.80 -8.15
C THR A 126 -7.75 -4.07 -9.65
N PHE A 127 -8.78 -4.72 -10.15
CA PHE A 127 -8.93 -4.99 -11.58
C PHE A 127 -8.98 -3.68 -12.40
N ILE A 128 -9.78 -2.70 -11.95
CA ILE A 128 -9.92 -1.42 -12.67
C ILE A 128 -8.61 -0.63 -12.69
N ILE A 129 -7.92 -0.49 -11.56
CA ILE A 129 -6.66 0.27 -11.53
C ILE A 129 -5.56 -0.41 -12.35
N GLU A 130 -5.51 -1.73 -12.42
CA GLU A 130 -4.57 -2.44 -13.28
C GLU A 130 -4.86 -2.28 -14.78
N LEU A 131 -6.10 -2.03 -15.15
CA LEU A 131 -6.47 -1.70 -16.53
C LEU A 131 -6.10 -0.26 -16.92
N VAL A 132 -6.15 0.67 -15.96
CA VAL A 132 -6.11 2.12 -16.25
C VAL A 132 -4.79 2.76 -15.83
N TRP A 133 -4.17 2.28 -14.74
CA TRP A 133 -2.93 2.83 -14.20
C TRP A 133 -1.72 1.97 -14.57
N SER A 134 -0.59 2.62 -14.86
CA SER A 134 0.68 1.91 -14.96
C SER A 134 1.12 1.37 -13.60
N LYS A 135 2.02 0.40 -13.59
CA LYS A 135 2.62 -0.13 -12.36
C LYS A 135 3.30 0.95 -11.52
N ASP A 136 3.93 1.92 -12.18
CA ASP A 136 4.60 3.03 -11.49
C ASP A 136 3.58 3.93 -10.80
N ILE A 137 2.45 4.24 -11.44
CA ILE A 137 1.35 4.99 -10.83
C ILE A 137 0.77 4.21 -9.64
N ILE A 138 0.52 2.91 -9.78
CA ILE A 138 0.01 2.08 -8.68
C ILE A 138 0.97 2.10 -7.49
N LEU A 139 2.27 1.95 -7.73
CA LEU A 139 3.29 1.96 -6.69
C LEU A 139 3.43 3.35 -6.04
N GLU A 140 3.37 4.42 -6.83
CA GLU A 140 3.38 5.79 -6.31
C GLU A 140 2.18 6.06 -5.39
N ARG A 141 0.97 5.71 -5.84
CA ARG A 141 -0.25 5.88 -5.03
C ARG A 141 -0.20 5.03 -3.75
N TYR A 142 0.34 3.82 -3.84
CA TYR A 142 0.59 2.97 -2.69
C TYR A 142 1.51 3.66 -1.67
N LEU A 143 2.71 4.03 -2.11
CA LEU A 143 3.76 4.60 -1.27
C LEU A 143 3.38 5.96 -0.66
N ASN A 144 2.44 6.69 -1.27
CA ASN A 144 1.93 7.95 -0.75
C ASN A 144 0.73 7.78 0.20
N SER A 145 -0.02 6.66 0.12
CA SER A 145 -1.30 6.55 0.83
C SER A 145 -1.32 5.62 2.03
N ILE A 146 -0.38 4.66 2.12
CA ILE A 146 -0.39 3.68 3.20
C ILE A 146 0.09 4.25 4.53
N GLU A 147 -0.47 3.73 5.63
CA GLU A 147 0.01 4.03 6.96
C GLU A 147 1.38 3.40 7.20
N MET A 148 2.32 4.19 7.69
CA MET A 148 3.69 3.80 8.03
C MET A 148 4.08 4.18 9.47
N GLY A 149 3.10 4.56 10.29
CA GLY A 149 3.24 4.90 11.70
C GLY A 149 1.92 5.45 12.21
N ARG A 150 1.74 5.59 13.50
CA ARG A 150 0.51 6.15 14.09
C ARG A 150 0.23 7.55 13.55
N GLY A 151 -0.73 7.66 12.62
CA GLY A 151 -1.07 8.91 11.95
C GLY A 151 0.01 9.44 11.01
N VAL A 152 0.94 8.58 10.56
CA VAL A 152 1.97 8.89 9.55
C VAL A 152 1.65 8.10 8.30
N PHE A 153 1.43 8.80 7.20
CA PHE A 153 1.02 8.22 5.92
C PHE A 153 1.97 8.63 4.79
N GLY A 154 2.37 7.64 4.03
CA GLY A 154 3.27 7.79 2.90
C GLY A 154 4.75 7.73 3.29
N VAL A 155 5.55 7.39 2.28
CA VAL A 155 6.97 7.10 2.46
C VAL A 155 7.78 8.35 2.83
N GLU A 156 7.42 9.51 2.27
CA GLU A 156 8.14 10.76 2.55
C GLU A 156 7.95 11.17 4.01
N ALA A 157 6.69 11.23 4.47
CA ALA A 157 6.38 11.54 5.86
C ALA A 157 6.97 10.52 6.84
N ALA A 158 7.05 9.24 6.47
CA ALA A 158 7.66 8.21 7.29
C ALA A 158 9.19 8.33 7.35
N SER A 159 9.81 8.65 6.21
CA SER A 159 11.25 8.88 6.12
C SER A 159 11.69 10.02 7.03
N GLU A 160 10.99 11.14 6.94
CA GLU A 160 11.21 12.30 7.79
C GLU A 160 10.96 11.99 9.27
N TYR A 161 9.85 11.25 9.55
CA TYR A 161 9.46 10.92 10.92
C TYR A 161 10.46 10.01 11.65
N TYR A 162 11.01 8.99 10.96
CA TYR A 162 11.90 8.00 11.59
C TYR A 162 13.37 8.32 11.44
N PHE A 163 13.76 9.01 10.36
CA PHE A 163 15.18 9.20 10.01
C PHE A 163 15.58 10.66 9.77
N GLY A 164 14.64 11.61 9.76
CA GLY A 164 14.94 13.04 9.51
C GLY A 164 15.50 13.29 8.10
N LYS A 165 15.07 12.51 7.10
CA LYS A 165 15.58 12.54 5.73
C LYS A 165 14.44 12.45 4.71
N HIS A 166 14.67 12.97 3.51
CA HIS A 166 13.81 12.69 2.36
C HIS A 166 13.87 11.21 1.95
N SER A 167 12.79 10.69 1.42
CA SER A 167 12.71 9.27 1.00
C SER A 167 13.72 8.89 -0.07
N LYS A 168 14.14 9.83 -0.91
CA LYS A 168 15.20 9.66 -1.92
C LYS A 168 16.58 9.41 -1.31
N ASP A 169 16.83 9.90 -0.10
CA ASP A 169 18.13 9.87 0.59
C ASP A 169 18.25 8.70 1.57
N LEU A 170 17.22 7.86 1.66
CA LEU A 170 17.25 6.66 2.50
C LEU A 170 18.33 5.69 2.02
N THR A 171 19.16 5.24 2.96
CA THR A 171 20.04 4.09 2.74
C THR A 171 19.22 2.82 2.51
N LYS A 172 19.86 1.79 1.96
CA LYS A 172 19.23 0.48 1.77
C LYS A 172 18.68 -0.10 3.08
N SER A 173 19.39 0.10 4.19
CA SER A 173 18.97 -0.37 5.51
C SER A 173 17.77 0.41 6.04
N GLU A 174 17.76 1.73 5.94
CA GLU A 174 16.64 2.58 6.38
C GLU A 174 15.38 2.27 5.56
N ALA A 175 15.51 2.12 4.24
CA ALA A 175 14.41 1.71 3.37
C ALA A 175 13.84 0.33 3.77
N ALA A 176 14.69 -0.62 4.12
CA ALA A 176 14.27 -1.93 4.60
C ALA A 176 13.54 -1.84 5.96
N TRP A 177 13.89 -0.89 6.85
CA TRP A 177 13.15 -0.62 8.07
C TRP A 177 11.76 -0.09 7.80
N ILE A 178 11.60 0.89 6.87
CA ILE A 178 10.29 1.38 6.42
C ILE A 178 9.42 0.22 5.92
N ALA A 179 9.96 -0.65 5.09
CA ALA A 179 9.20 -1.80 4.59
C ALA A 179 8.91 -2.85 5.68
N ALA A 180 9.75 -2.97 6.69
CA ALA A 180 9.57 -3.95 7.76
C ALA A 180 8.38 -3.65 8.66
N ILE A 181 8.01 -2.37 8.86
CA ILE A 181 6.90 -1.97 9.74
C ILE A 181 5.51 -2.15 9.11
N LEU A 182 5.40 -2.27 7.78
CA LEU A 182 4.13 -2.27 7.04
C LEU A 182 3.09 -3.29 7.52
N PRO A 183 3.43 -4.48 8.05
CA PRO A 183 2.42 -5.41 8.55
C PRO A 183 1.63 -4.90 9.77
N ASN A 184 2.21 -4.00 10.56
CA ASN A 184 1.54 -3.39 11.70
C ASN A 184 2.21 -2.05 12.06
N PRO A 185 1.97 -0.98 11.27
CA PRO A 185 2.66 0.29 11.41
C PRO A 185 2.33 1.04 12.71
N SER A 186 1.19 0.75 13.32
CA SER A 186 0.83 1.34 14.61
C SER A 186 1.57 0.72 15.82
N LYS A 187 2.14 -0.49 15.63
CA LYS A 187 2.83 -1.24 16.69
C LYS A 187 4.35 -1.28 16.50
N TYR A 188 4.80 -1.33 15.25
CA TYR A 188 6.23 -1.50 14.95
C TYR A 188 6.95 -0.17 14.87
N ASP A 189 8.11 -0.10 15.51
CA ASP A 189 8.96 1.09 15.55
C ASP A 189 10.39 0.70 15.11
N PRO A 190 10.91 1.30 14.03
CA PRO A 190 12.28 1.08 13.59
C PRO A 190 13.33 1.51 14.60
N ASN A 191 13.01 2.51 15.44
CA ASN A 191 13.93 3.05 16.46
C ASN A 191 13.99 2.18 17.73
N ASN A 192 12.94 1.33 17.94
CA ASN A 192 12.91 0.34 19.02
C ASN A 192 12.47 -1.04 18.50
N PRO A 193 13.29 -1.70 17.65
CA PRO A 193 12.89 -2.89 16.95
C PRO A 193 12.90 -4.14 17.84
N SER A 194 11.78 -4.87 17.84
CA SER A 194 11.67 -6.21 18.44
C SER A 194 12.56 -7.23 17.66
N LYS A 195 12.80 -8.41 18.27
CA LYS A 195 13.50 -9.53 17.61
C LYS A 195 12.86 -9.92 16.26
N TYR A 196 11.52 -9.94 16.21
CA TYR A 196 10.78 -10.19 14.97
C TYR A 196 11.08 -9.13 13.91
N LEU A 197 11.02 -7.85 14.27
CA LEU A 197 11.23 -6.75 13.33
C LEU A 197 12.65 -6.75 12.78
N ARG A 198 13.66 -7.02 13.62
CA ARG A 198 15.07 -7.20 13.18
C ARG A 198 15.21 -8.35 12.17
N SER A 199 14.58 -9.49 12.45
CA SER A 199 14.59 -10.64 11.54
C SER A 199 13.93 -10.32 10.20
N ARG A 200 12.80 -9.62 10.22
CA ARG A 200 12.09 -9.17 9.01
C ARG A 200 12.93 -8.18 8.19
N HIS A 201 13.51 -7.17 8.85
CA HIS A 201 14.43 -6.22 8.23
C HIS A 201 15.57 -6.93 7.50
N ASN A 202 16.29 -7.83 8.18
CA ASN A 202 17.40 -8.59 7.59
C ASN A 202 16.94 -9.46 6.40
N TRP A 203 15.73 -10.00 6.47
CA TRP A 203 15.16 -10.75 5.36
C TRP A 203 14.88 -9.82 4.17
N ILE A 204 14.27 -8.65 4.39
CA ILE A 204 14.00 -7.66 3.34
C ILE A 204 15.29 -7.20 2.67
N LEU A 205 16.33 -6.87 3.44
CA LEU A 205 17.66 -6.50 2.92
C LEU A 205 18.20 -7.51 1.90
N ARG A 206 18.05 -8.80 2.19
CA ARG A 206 18.46 -9.85 1.26
C ARG A 206 17.56 -9.92 0.02
N GLN A 207 16.23 -9.77 0.20
CA GLN A 207 15.29 -9.84 -0.91
C GLN A 207 15.37 -8.64 -1.86
N MET A 208 15.77 -7.46 -1.38
CA MET A 208 15.96 -6.26 -2.23
C MET A 208 16.94 -6.50 -3.38
N ASN A 209 17.90 -7.42 -3.23
CA ASN A 209 18.84 -7.77 -4.30
C ASN A 209 18.16 -8.50 -5.48
N ASN A 210 17.00 -9.10 -5.25
CA ASN A 210 16.24 -9.84 -6.25
C ASN A 210 15.17 -8.97 -6.95
N VAL A 211 15.03 -7.69 -6.55
CA VAL A 211 14.05 -6.77 -7.11
C VAL A 211 14.71 -5.88 -8.14
N SER A 212 14.24 -5.97 -9.38
CA SER A 212 14.52 -5.00 -10.45
C SER A 212 13.37 -4.01 -10.55
N LEU A 213 13.67 -2.72 -10.56
CA LEU A 213 12.74 -1.67 -10.99
C LEU A 213 12.82 -1.61 -12.51
N LYS A 214 11.67 -1.46 -13.16
CA LYS A 214 11.62 -1.25 -14.60
C LYS A 214 12.01 0.18 -14.95
#